data_29b43c3281704588df682b22bd2e0706
#
_entry.id   29b43c3281704588df682b22bd2e0706
#
_cell.length_a   1.000
_cell.length_b   1.000
_cell.length_c   1.000
_cell.angle_alpha   90.00
_cell.angle_beta   90.00
_cell.angle_gamma   90.00
#
_symmetry.space_group_name_H-M   'P 1'
#
loop_
_entity.id
_entity.type
_entity.pdbx_description
1 polymer ?
#
loop_
_entity_poly.entity_id
_entity_poly.type
_entity_poly.pdbx_seq_one_letter_code
_entity_poly.pdbx_strand_id
1 'polypeptide(L)'
;MLQKIVLFSLLVLFFPQTQTDPKQQLNDQLFEAVRKGDVAGVTAALEKGADVNAKFRYGATALFKAAERGNAQVAKILLDHGADLNVKDTFYQATAMSWALDGNHVDVVRLFLTKSADEAEDVLLKGARENNAELVKAALDSGGVKPQTLTVALALSSMDEKNAAISEMLKKAGAQPPLQLDAATLQSYAGKYKGDPGPDATVTVKDGKLFVAGFTREAIPLMALDKTTFRPLAFGGITLTFNVEGDKVTGVALKQGPNTTQMKRIGE
;
A
#
# COMPACT_ATOMS: atom_id res chain seq x y z
N MET A 1 -52.40 39.42 61.08
CA MET A 1 -51.95 38.13 60.56
C MET A 1 -51.26 38.40 59.25
N LEU A 2 -49.90 38.34 59.19
CA LEU A 2 -49.11 38.63 58.02
C LEU A 2 -48.95 37.34 57.20
N GLN A 3 -49.46 37.37 55.97
CA GLN A 3 -49.25 36.31 54.99
C GLN A 3 -47.92 36.51 54.27
N LYS A 4 -46.95 35.63 54.54
CA LYS A 4 -45.65 35.61 53.86
C LYS A 4 -45.82 34.98 52.49
N ILE A 5 -45.65 35.76 51.42
CA ILE A 5 -45.58 35.27 50.06
C ILE A 5 -44.09 34.85 49.84
N VAL A 6 -43.88 33.56 49.67
CA VAL A 6 -42.60 32.99 49.28
C VAL A 6 -42.52 33.04 47.75
N LEU A 7 -41.74 33.96 47.20
CA LEU A 7 -41.38 33.97 45.78
C LEU A 7 -40.34 32.83 45.53
N PHE A 8 -40.76 31.79 44.86
CA PHE A 8 -39.85 30.78 44.31
C PHE A 8 -39.29 31.34 42.99
N SER A 9 -38.10 31.91 43.00
CA SER A 9 -37.41 32.33 41.79
C SER A 9 -36.89 31.05 41.11
N LEU A 10 -37.54 30.68 39.98
CA LEU A 10 -37.09 29.62 39.09
C LEU A 10 -35.79 30.06 38.38
N LEU A 11 -34.66 29.63 38.91
CA LEU A 11 -33.36 29.82 38.25
C LEU A 11 -33.30 28.86 37.04
N VAL A 12 -33.69 29.35 35.87
CA VAL A 12 -33.48 28.64 34.62
C VAL A 12 -31.99 28.66 34.32
N LEU A 13 -31.30 27.56 34.61
CA LEU A 13 -29.92 27.36 34.19
C LEU A 13 -29.92 27.25 32.64
N PHE A 14 -29.59 28.35 32.00
CA PHE A 14 -29.27 28.37 30.58
C PHE A 14 -27.94 27.62 30.42
N PHE A 15 -28.00 26.31 30.13
CA PHE A 15 -26.87 25.63 29.57
C PHE A 15 -26.74 26.14 28.14
N PRO A 16 -25.60 26.74 27.73
CA PRO A 16 -25.39 27.04 26.33
C PRO A 16 -25.41 25.73 25.58
N GLN A 17 -26.46 25.49 24.82
CA GLN A 17 -26.43 24.46 23.79
C GLN A 17 -25.34 24.87 22.82
N THR A 18 -24.24 24.15 22.77
CA THR A 18 -23.24 24.29 21.74
C THR A 18 -23.93 24.03 20.41
N GLN A 19 -24.35 25.10 19.74
CA GLN A 19 -24.86 24.98 18.36
C GLN A 19 -23.67 24.44 17.55
N THR A 20 -23.78 23.18 17.14
CA THR A 20 -22.84 22.59 16.19
C THR A 20 -22.88 23.43 14.92
N ASP A 21 -21.73 23.79 14.40
CA ASP A 21 -21.60 24.52 13.15
C ASP A 21 -22.47 23.82 12.07
N PRO A 22 -23.36 24.54 11.37
CA PRO A 22 -24.19 23.95 10.30
C PRO A 22 -23.38 23.17 9.27
N LYS A 23 -22.15 23.61 8.96
CA LYS A 23 -21.23 22.90 8.07
C LYS A 23 -20.78 21.58 8.68
N GLN A 24 -20.46 21.56 9.97
CA GLN A 24 -20.09 20.35 10.68
C GLN A 24 -21.24 19.33 10.69
N GLN A 25 -22.49 19.81 10.89
CA GLN A 25 -23.67 18.92 10.83
C GLN A 25 -23.83 18.26 9.46
N LEU A 26 -23.59 19.01 8.36
CA LEU A 26 -23.63 18.45 7.01
C LEU A 26 -22.53 17.41 6.78
N ASN A 27 -21.32 17.67 7.27
CA ASN A 27 -20.21 16.73 7.20
C ASN A 27 -20.52 15.44 7.98
N ASP A 28 -21.10 15.56 9.16
CA ASP A 28 -21.52 14.42 9.98
C ASP A 28 -22.64 13.61 9.28
N GLN A 29 -23.61 14.29 8.64
CA GLN A 29 -24.63 13.64 7.83
C GLN A 29 -24.03 12.88 6.64
N LEU A 30 -23.08 13.49 5.93
CA LEU A 30 -22.35 12.85 4.85
C LEU A 30 -21.66 11.57 5.35
N PHE A 31 -20.91 11.67 6.43
CA PHE A 31 -20.18 10.53 6.98
C PHE A 31 -21.10 9.38 7.41
N GLU A 32 -22.23 9.72 8.07
CA GLU A 32 -23.23 8.73 8.46
C GLU A 32 -23.93 8.06 7.26
N ALA A 33 -24.24 8.83 6.22
CA ALA A 33 -24.79 8.30 4.98
C ALA A 33 -23.81 7.32 4.30
N VAL A 34 -22.52 7.71 4.22
CA VAL A 34 -21.45 6.83 3.70
C VAL A 34 -21.31 5.57 4.55
N ARG A 35 -21.31 5.70 5.87
CA ARG A 35 -21.22 4.57 6.80
C ARG A 35 -22.37 3.56 6.62
N LYS A 36 -23.57 4.06 6.26
CA LYS A 36 -24.77 3.22 6.00
C LYS A 36 -24.81 2.71 4.56
N GLY A 37 -24.00 3.25 3.66
CA GLY A 37 -24.11 2.98 2.22
C GLY A 37 -25.35 3.64 1.58
N ASP A 38 -25.89 4.68 2.21
CA ASP A 38 -27.05 5.41 1.73
C ASP A 38 -26.65 6.38 0.61
N VAL A 39 -26.78 5.92 -0.61
CA VAL A 39 -26.43 6.67 -1.82
C VAL A 39 -27.21 7.99 -1.92
N ALA A 40 -28.50 7.97 -1.63
CA ALA A 40 -29.35 9.15 -1.68
C ALA A 40 -28.94 10.18 -0.62
N GLY A 41 -28.67 9.72 0.60
CA GLY A 41 -28.19 10.55 1.71
C GLY A 41 -26.82 11.17 1.41
N VAL A 42 -25.89 10.41 0.79
CA VAL A 42 -24.58 10.93 0.36
C VAL A 42 -24.76 12.07 -0.66
N THR A 43 -25.53 11.84 -1.72
CA THR A 43 -25.78 12.85 -2.75
C THR A 43 -26.43 14.09 -2.14
N ALA A 44 -27.46 13.92 -1.33
CA ALA A 44 -28.16 15.05 -0.71
C ALA A 44 -27.28 15.87 0.24
N ALA A 45 -26.36 15.22 0.99
CA ALA A 45 -25.43 15.94 1.86
C ALA A 45 -24.41 16.77 1.04
N LEU A 46 -23.88 16.21 -0.03
CA LEU A 46 -22.93 16.89 -0.93
C LEU A 46 -23.58 18.07 -1.66
N GLU A 47 -24.80 17.89 -2.18
CA GLU A 47 -25.57 18.97 -2.83
C GLU A 47 -25.88 20.14 -1.88
N LYS A 48 -26.05 19.86 -0.57
CA LYS A 48 -26.23 20.88 0.47
C LYS A 48 -24.93 21.55 0.92
N GLY A 49 -23.78 21.14 0.38
CA GLY A 49 -22.50 21.77 0.64
C GLY A 49 -21.68 21.11 1.75
N ALA A 50 -21.92 19.83 2.06
CA ALA A 50 -21.00 19.07 2.86
C ALA A 50 -19.61 19.03 2.23
N ASP A 51 -18.56 19.16 3.03
CA ASP A 51 -17.18 19.08 2.57
C ASP A 51 -16.82 17.61 2.33
N VAL A 52 -16.64 17.22 1.06
CA VAL A 52 -16.30 15.86 0.65
C VAL A 52 -14.97 15.39 1.25
N ASN A 53 -14.05 16.33 1.55
CA ASN A 53 -12.74 16.07 2.15
C ASN A 53 -12.68 16.38 3.66
N ALA A 54 -13.85 16.57 4.31
CA ALA A 54 -13.90 16.74 5.74
C ALA A 54 -13.18 15.59 6.46
N LYS A 55 -12.33 15.96 7.41
CA LYS A 55 -11.54 15.01 8.19
C LYS A 55 -12.28 14.64 9.48
N PHE A 56 -12.43 13.36 9.69
CA PHE A 56 -13.01 12.75 10.87
C PHE A 56 -11.91 12.19 11.78
N ARG A 57 -12.28 11.28 12.68
CA ARG A 57 -11.35 10.65 13.60
C ARG A 57 -10.14 10.08 12.84
N TYR A 58 -8.94 10.35 13.34
CA TYR A 58 -7.66 9.94 12.74
C TYR A 58 -7.39 10.50 11.33
N GLY A 59 -8.02 11.60 10.97
CA GLY A 59 -7.82 12.22 9.66
C GLY A 59 -8.48 11.49 8.48
N ALA A 60 -9.27 10.45 8.76
CA ALA A 60 -10.01 9.72 7.74
C ALA A 60 -11.08 10.61 7.09
N THR A 61 -11.30 10.46 5.78
CA THR A 61 -12.38 11.13 5.03
C THR A 61 -13.56 10.19 4.77
N ALA A 62 -14.63 10.71 4.20
CA ALA A 62 -15.76 9.90 3.72
C ALA A 62 -15.31 8.82 2.71
N LEU A 63 -14.33 9.14 1.85
CA LEU A 63 -13.78 8.20 0.87
C LEU A 63 -13.10 6.99 1.51
N PHE A 64 -12.41 7.17 2.66
CA PHE A 64 -11.86 6.05 3.43
C PHE A 64 -12.94 5.07 3.87
N LYS A 65 -14.05 5.62 4.39
CA LYS A 65 -15.15 4.77 4.86
C LYS A 65 -15.84 4.03 3.73
N ALA A 66 -15.99 4.66 2.56
CA ALA A 66 -16.50 4.00 1.35
C ALA A 66 -15.57 2.88 0.88
N ALA A 67 -14.25 3.12 0.92
CA ALA A 67 -13.21 2.17 0.55
C ALA A 67 -13.18 0.96 1.51
N GLU A 68 -13.16 1.21 2.82
CA GLU A 68 -13.23 0.16 3.87
C GLU A 68 -14.46 -0.74 3.73
N ARG A 69 -15.58 -0.16 3.29
CA ARG A 69 -16.85 -0.88 3.10
C ARG A 69 -16.97 -1.55 1.73
N GLY A 70 -16.07 -1.31 0.81
CA GLY A 70 -16.16 -1.80 -0.56
C GLY A 70 -17.31 -1.20 -1.37
N ASN A 71 -17.84 -0.04 -0.96
CA ASN A 71 -18.96 0.57 -1.64
C ASN A 71 -18.50 1.41 -2.83
N ALA A 72 -18.30 0.77 -3.97
CA ALA A 72 -17.84 1.42 -5.20
C ALA A 72 -18.79 2.52 -5.69
N GLN A 73 -20.10 2.38 -5.50
CA GLN A 73 -21.07 3.39 -5.92
C GLN A 73 -20.93 4.67 -5.10
N VAL A 74 -20.84 4.55 -3.77
CA VAL A 74 -20.60 5.70 -2.88
C VAL A 74 -19.22 6.30 -3.16
N ALA A 75 -18.18 5.48 -3.30
CA ALA A 75 -16.83 5.95 -3.63
C ALA A 75 -16.81 6.75 -4.95
N LYS A 76 -17.55 6.29 -5.97
CA LYS A 76 -17.69 7.01 -7.24
C LYS A 76 -18.31 8.39 -7.06
N ILE A 77 -19.41 8.50 -6.30
CA ILE A 77 -20.07 9.77 -6.03
C ILE A 77 -19.12 10.74 -5.32
N LEU A 78 -18.41 10.27 -4.30
CA LEU A 78 -17.44 11.10 -3.58
C LEU A 78 -16.32 11.60 -4.51
N LEU A 79 -15.78 10.75 -5.38
CA LEU A 79 -14.75 11.12 -6.35
C LEU A 79 -15.27 12.11 -7.40
N ASP A 80 -16.51 11.94 -7.87
CA ASP A 80 -17.11 12.85 -8.82
C ASP A 80 -17.39 14.24 -8.19
N HIS A 81 -17.46 14.34 -6.84
CA HIS A 81 -17.52 15.58 -6.08
C HIS A 81 -16.17 16.08 -5.56
N GLY A 82 -15.05 15.53 -6.06
CA GLY A 82 -13.70 16.02 -5.77
C GLY A 82 -13.08 15.45 -4.48
N ALA A 83 -13.46 14.23 -4.08
CA ALA A 83 -12.75 13.54 -3.00
C ALA A 83 -11.28 13.30 -3.40
N ASP A 84 -10.36 13.63 -2.51
CA ASP A 84 -8.92 13.47 -2.71
C ASP A 84 -8.48 12.05 -2.33
N LEU A 85 -7.94 11.32 -3.32
CA LEU A 85 -7.37 9.97 -3.15
C LEU A 85 -6.08 9.96 -2.33
N ASN A 86 -5.33 11.08 -2.28
CA ASN A 86 -4.00 11.15 -1.71
C ASN A 86 -4.01 11.48 -0.20
N VAL A 87 -5.18 11.72 0.39
CA VAL A 87 -5.28 11.92 1.83
C VAL A 87 -4.74 10.69 2.54
N LYS A 88 -3.92 10.90 3.57
CA LYS A 88 -3.44 9.84 4.46
C LYS A 88 -4.03 10.01 5.84
N ASP A 89 -4.43 8.90 6.46
CA ASP A 89 -4.82 8.91 7.86
C ASP A 89 -3.61 9.22 8.76
N THR A 90 -3.88 9.67 10.00
CA THR A 90 -2.83 10.06 10.93
C THR A 90 -2.27 8.90 11.75
N PHE A 91 -2.87 7.70 11.65
CA PHE A 91 -2.50 6.56 12.47
C PHE A 91 -1.59 5.58 11.70
N TYR A 92 -2.02 5.13 10.52
CA TYR A 92 -1.27 4.19 9.69
C TYR A 92 -0.57 4.86 8.50
N GLN A 93 -0.81 6.15 8.26
CA GLN A 93 -0.40 6.85 7.01
C GLN A 93 -0.96 6.16 5.76
N ALA A 94 -2.09 5.48 5.91
CA ALA A 94 -2.76 4.75 4.86
C ALA A 94 -3.67 5.67 4.02
N THR A 95 -3.82 5.37 2.73
CA THR A 95 -4.75 6.02 1.81
C THR A 95 -6.09 5.25 1.75
N ALA A 96 -7.11 5.82 1.08
CA ALA A 96 -8.33 5.10 0.79
C ALA A 96 -8.06 3.85 -0.06
N MET A 97 -7.07 3.88 -0.98
CA MET A 97 -6.63 2.71 -1.75
C MET A 97 -6.10 1.60 -0.83
N SER A 98 -5.28 1.94 0.16
CA SER A 98 -4.78 0.95 1.14
C SER A 98 -5.93 0.21 1.82
N TRP A 99 -6.97 0.92 2.26
CA TRP A 99 -8.16 0.33 2.90
C TRP A 99 -8.97 -0.56 1.94
N ALA A 100 -9.10 -0.14 0.66
CA ALA A 100 -9.75 -0.97 -0.36
C ALA A 100 -8.98 -2.27 -0.63
N LEU A 101 -7.64 -2.18 -0.68
CA LEU A 101 -6.76 -3.33 -0.88
C LEU A 101 -6.79 -4.30 0.31
N ASP A 102 -6.79 -3.79 1.54
CA ASP A 102 -6.85 -4.63 2.75
C ASP A 102 -8.20 -5.34 2.89
N GLY A 103 -9.29 -4.69 2.46
CA GLY A 103 -10.62 -5.29 2.37
C GLY A 103 -10.83 -6.19 1.15
N ASN A 104 -9.85 -6.31 0.25
CA ASN A 104 -9.97 -7.00 -1.04
C ASN A 104 -11.16 -6.50 -1.90
N HIS A 105 -11.44 -5.20 -1.84
CA HIS A 105 -12.54 -4.55 -2.56
C HIS A 105 -12.12 -4.16 -3.99
N VAL A 106 -12.01 -5.15 -4.86
CA VAL A 106 -11.44 -5.00 -6.22
C VAL A 106 -12.18 -3.94 -7.05
N ASP A 107 -13.50 -3.83 -6.93
CA ASP A 107 -14.28 -2.83 -7.69
C ASP A 107 -13.93 -1.40 -7.27
N VAL A 108 -13.67 -1.17 -5.98
CA VAL A 108 -13.20 0.13 -5.47
C VAL A 108 -11.78 0.41 -5.95
N VAL A 109 -10.88 -0.59 -5.88
CA VAL A 109 -9.51 -0.48 -6.40
C VAL A 109 -9.52 -0.14 -7.88
N ARG A 110 -10.32 -0.84 -8.68
CA ARG A 110 -10.48 -0.56 -10.12
C ARG A 110 -10.96 0.88 -10.36
N LEU A 111 -11.96 1.32 -9.62
CA LEU A 111 -12.46 2.69 -9.69
C LEU A 111 -11.35 3.71 -9.37
N PHE A 112 -10.58 3.51 -8.32
CA PHE A 112 -9.49 4.40 -7.94
C PHE A 112 -8.39 4.47 -9.00
N LEU A 113 -8.01 3.33 -9.57
CA LEU A 113 -7.04 3.26 -10.66
C LEU A 113 -7.51 3.99 -11.93
N THR A 114 -8.82 4.10 -12.19
CA THR A 114 -9.33 4.93 -13.31
C THR A 114 -9.15 6.43 -13.08
N LYS A 115 -9.02 6.87 -11.82
CA LYS A 115 -8.82 8.28 -11.46
C LYS A 115 -7.33 8.63 -11.32
N SER A 116 -6.53 7.70 -10.82
CA SER A 116 -5.06 7.81 -10.76
C SER A 116 -4.44 6.42 -10.86
N ALA A 117 -3.50 6.26 -11.79
CA ALA A 117 -2.74 5.03 -11.94
C ALA A 117 -1.46 4.99 -11.07
N ASP A 118 -1.26 5.96 -10.18
CA ASP A 118 -0.02 6.10 -9.40
C ASP A 118 0.27 4.88 -8.51
N GLU A 119 -0.79 4.22 -8.01
CA GLU A 119 -0.67 3.03 -7.16
C GLU A 119 -0.79 1.70 -7.96
N ALA A 120 -0.85 1.75 -9.30
CA ALA A 120 -1.04 0.56 -10.13
C ALA A 120 0.07 -0.49 -9.93
N GLU A 121 1.30 -0.07 -9.74
CA GLU A 121 2.44 -0.96 -9.50
C GLU A 121 2.29 -1.71 -8.16
N ASP A 122 1.86 -1.03 -7.10
CA ASP A 122 1.65 -1.64 -5.78
C ASP A 122 0.46 -2.62 -5.81
N VAL A 123 -0.63 -2.25 -6.50
CA VAL A 123 -1.78 -3.13 -6.74
C VAL A 123 -1.36 -4.39 -7.49
N LEU A 124 -0.56 -4.25 -8.55
CA LEU A 124 -0.04 -5.39 -9.32
C LEU A 124 0.78 -6.34 -8.46
N LEU A 125 1.73 -5.80 -7.70
CA LEU A 125 2.62 -6.60 -6.86
C LEU A 125 1.86 -7.31 -5.73
N LYS A 126 0.85 -6.64 -5.13
CA LYS A 126 -0.05 -7.27 -4.15
C LYS A 126 -0.84 -8.40 -4.80
N GLY A 127 -1.47 -8.15 -5.94
CA GLY A 127 -2.22 -9.17 -6.67
C GLY A 127 -1.38 -10.39 -7.05
N ALA A 128 -0.15 -10.18 -7.53
CA ALA A 128 0.77 -11.26 -7.88
C ALA A 128 1.22 -12.08 -6.66
N ARG A 129 1.40 -11.43 -5.50
CA ARG A 129 1.81 -12.09 -4.25
C ARG A 129 0.69 -12.89 -3.62
N GLU A 130 -0.53 -12.37 -3.65
CA GLU A 130 -1.70 -12.96 -2.99
C GLU A 130 -2.53 -13.87 -3.90
N ASN A 131 -2.02 -14.18 -5.11
CA ASN A 131 -2.73 -14.95 -6.14
C ASN A 131 -4.12 -14.37 -6.48
N ASN A 132 -4.20 -13.03 -6.54
CA ASN A 132 -5.44 -12.33 -6.86
C ASN A 132 -5.43 -11.84 -8.31
N ALA A 133 -5.98 -12.65 -9.22
CA ALA A 133 -6.02 -12.35 -10.65
C ALA A 133 -6.83 -11.08 -10.99
N GLU A 134 -7.85 -10.75 -10.19
CA GLU A 134 -8.66 -9.55 -10.41
C GLU A 134 -7.90 -8.27 -10.08
N LEU A 135 -7.09 -8.25 -9.02
CA LEU A 135 -6.19 -7.13 -8.73
C LEU A 135 -5.13 -6.97 -9.82
N VAL A 136 -4.52 -8.10 -10.26
CA VAL A 136 -3.56 -8.08 -11.37
C VAL A 136 -4.20 -7.48 -12.62
N LYS A 137 -5.41 -7.95 -12.97
CA LYS A 137 -6.14 -7.42 -14.11
C LYS A 137 -6.45 -5.94 -13.97
N ALA A 138 -6.93 -5.49 -12.81
CA ALA A 138 -7.24 -4.08 -12.56
C ALA A 138 -6.00 -3.18 -12.74
N ALA A 139 -4.84 -3.62 -12.23
CA ALA A 139 -3.59 -2.90 -12.39
C ALA A 139 -3.11 -2.84 -13.85
N LEU A 140 -3.20 -3.94 -14.58
CA LEU A 140 -2.81 -3.99 -16.00
C LEU A 140 -3.73 -3.11 -16.86
N ASP A 141 -5.03 -3.15 -16.62
CA ASP A 141 -6.04 -2.36 -17.36
C ASP A 141 -5.86 -0.84 -17.13
N SER A 142 -5.24 -0.41 -16.02
CA SER A 142 -5.01 1.01 -15.72
C SER A 142 -3.92 1.66 -16.59
N GLY A 143 -3.02 0.86 -17.19
CA GLY A 143 -1.90 1.34 -18.03
C GLY A 143 -0.74 2.00 -17.26
N GLY A 144 -0.79 2.08 -15.91
CA GLY A 144 0.24 2.74 -15.09
C GLY A 144 1.43 1.86 -14.70
N VAL A 145 1.52 0.63 -15.22
CA VAL A 145 2.53 -0.34 -14.80
C VAL A 145 3.77 -0.29 -15.69
N LYS A 146 4.94 -0.16 -15.07
CA LYS A 146 6.24 -0.17 -15.76
C LYS A 146 6.70 -1.58 -16.12
N PRO A 147 7.49 -1.76 -17.21
CA PRO A 147 8.02 -3.06 -17.62
C PRO A 147 8.81 -3.78 -16.51
N GLN A 148 9.58 -3.05 -15.71
CA GLN A 148 10.35 -3.61 -14.60
C GLN A 148 9.43 -4.21 -13.54
N THR A 149 8.31 -3.56 -13.24
CA THR A 149 7.32 -4.05 -12.26
C THR A 149 6.58 -5.28 -12.77
N LEU A 150 6.31 -5.37 -14.08
CA LEU A 150 5.79 -6.59 -14.71
C LEU A 150 6.73 -7.79 -14.49
N THR A 151 8.05 -7.59 -14.67
CA THR A 151 9.05 -8.63 -14.43
C THR A 151 9.09 -9.08 -12.96
N VAL A 152 8.98 -8.12 -12.02
CA VAL A 152 8.90 -8.44 -10.58
C VAL A 152 7.64 -9.22 -10.25
N ALA A 153 6.50 -8.80 -10.79
CA ALA A 153 5.22 -9.49 -10.59
C ALA A 153 5.27 -10.93 -11.16
N LEU A 154 5.90 -11.11 -12.33
CA LEU A 154 6.11 -12.44 -12.93
C LEU A 154 7.02 -13.30 -12.04
N ALA A 155 8.10 -12.75 -11.49
CA ALA A 155 8.95 -13.47 -10.56
C ALA A 155 8.20 -13.91 -9.30
N LEU A 156 7.36 -13.02 -8.73
CA LEU A 156 6.51 -13.33 -7.57
C LEU A 156 5.51 -14.45 -7.88
N SER A 157 4.78 -14.34 -8.99
CA SER A 157 3.78 -15.34 -9.39
C SER A 157 4.40 -16.69 -9.73
N SER A 158 5.65 -16.72 -10.20
CA SER A 158 6.38 -17.96 -10.54
C SER A 158 6.95 -18.71 -9.31
N MET A 159 6.75 -18.18 -8.10
CA MET A 159 7.17 -18.86 -6.87
C MET A 159 6.19 -19.94 -6.40
N ASP A 160 4.96 -19.89 -6.85
CA ASP A 160 3.91 -20.86 -6.55
C ASP A 160 3.20 -21.28 -7.85
N GLU A 161 3.13 -22.57 -8.10
CA GLU A 161 2.46 -23.13 -9.30
C GLU A 161 0.96 -22.75 -9.38
N LYS A 162 0.33 -22.48 -8.24
CA LYS A 162 -1.06 -21.99 -8.19
C LYS A 162 -1.25 -20.65 -8.92
N ASN A 163 -0.17 -19.90 -9.11
CA ASN A 163 -0.18 -18.60 -9.77
C ASN A 163 0.02 -18.71 -11.30
N ALA A 164 -0.10 -19.89 -11.90
CA ALA A 164 0.15 -20.08 -13.33
C ALA A 164 -0.70 -19.16 -14.21
N ALA A 165 -1.98 -18.96 -13.88
CA ALA A 165 -2.87 -18.06 -14.62
C ALA A 165 -2.38 -16.60 -14.56
N ILE A 166 -1.92 -16.13 -13.41
CA ILE A 166 -1.34 -14.79 -13.25
C ILE A 166 -0.05 -14.65 -14.05
N SER A 167 0.82 -15.67 -14.00
CA SER A 167 2.06 -15.70 -14.79
C SER A 167 1.77 -15.54 -16.28
N GLU A 168 0.75 -16.22 -16.81
CA GLU A 168 0.34 -16.07 -18.20
C GLU A 168 -0.24 -14.68 -18.53
N MET A 169 -1.03 -14.10 -17.62
CA MET A 169 -1.53 -12.73 -17.79
C MET A 169 -0.37 -11.72 -17.86
N LEU A 170 0.62 -11.86 -17.00
CA LEU A 170 1.80 -10.99 -16.95
C LEU A 170 2.68 -11.14 -18.20
N LYS A 171 2.90 -12.36 -18.68
CA LYS A 171 3.61 -12.61 -19.94
C LYS A 171 2.91 -11.96 -21.13
N LYS A 172 1.57 -12.09 -21.21
CA LYS A 172 0.76 -11.43 -22.25
C LYS A 172 0.84 -9.90 -22.17
N ALA A 173 1.01 -9.35 -20.95
CA ALA A 173 1.21 -7.93 -20.74
C ALA A 173 2.66 -7.46 -21.04
N GLY A 174 3.55 -8.36 -21.46
CA GLY A 174 4.93 -8.04 -21.85
C GLY A 174 5.96 -8.21 -20.73
N ALA A 175 5.59 -8.89 -19.62
CA ALA A 175 6.56 -9.23 -18.59
C ALA A 175 7.68 -10.10 -19.15
N GLN A 176 8.92 -9.71 -18.91
CA GLN A 176 10.09 -10.51 -19.28
C GLN A 176 10.46 -11.43 -18.12
N PRO A 177 10.98 -12.65 -18.40
CA PRO A 177 11.50 -13.52 -17.36
C PRO A 177 12.65 -12.79 -16.62
N PRO A 178 12.79 -13.00 -15.29
CA PRO A 178 13.92 -12.46 -14.54
C PRO A 178 15.25 -12.92 -15.14
N LEU A 179 16.27 -12.04 -15.03
CA LEU A 179 17.61 -12.37 -15.47
C LEU A 179 18.11 -13.64 -14.77
N GLN A 180 18.55 -14.61 -15.56
CA GLN A 180 19.15 -15.84 -15.06
C GLN A 180 20.70 -15.67 -15.09
N LEU A 181 21.33 -15.90 -13.95
CA LEU A 181 22.77 -15.91 -13.81
C LEU A 181 23.26 -17.37 -13.72
N ASP A 182 24.45 -17.63 -14.20
CA ASP A 182 25.06 -18.95 -14.09
C ASP A 182 25.39 -19.31 -12.62
N ALA A 183 25.52 -20.61 -12.36
CA ALA A 183 25.72 -21.13 -10.99
C ALA A 183 27.02 -20.63 -10.35
N ALA A 184 28.10 -20.41 -11.13
CA ALA A 184 29.37 -19.94 -10.62
C ALA A 184 29.26 -18.47 -10.17
N THR A 185 28.57 -17.63 -10.96
CA THR A 185 28.27 -16.24 -10.62
C THR A 185 27.42 -16.18 -9.35
N LEU A 186 26.34 -16.96 -9.25
CA LEU A 186 25.50 -16.98 -8.03
C LEU A 186 26.30 -17.44 -6.80
N GLN A 187 27.13 -18.47 -6.96
CA GLN A 187 27.95 -18.98 -5.86
C GLN A 187 29.00 -17.97 -5.37
N SER A 188 29.50 -17.11 -6.26
CA SER A 188 30.45 -16.06 -5.86
C SER A 188 29.84 -15.05 -4.87
N TYR A 189 28.52 -14.83 -4.90
CA TYR A 189 27.81 -13.95 -3.99
C TYR A 189 27.43 -14.61 -2.67
N ALA A 190 27.46 -15.93 -2.57
CA ALA A 190 27.16 -16.63 -1.32
C ALA A 190 28.22 -16.33 -0.26
N GLY A 191 27.77 -16.05 0.96
CA GLY A 191 28.67 -15.71 2.06
C GLY A 191 27.98 -14.95 3.18
N LYS A 192 28.76 -14.56 4.17
CA LYS A 192 28.34 -13.72 5.29
C LYS A 192 28.82 -12.29 5.08
N TYR A 193 27.96 -11.34 5.39
CA TYR A 193 28.20 -9.91 5.22
C TYR A 193 27.90 -9.21 6.53
N LYS A 194 28.83 -8.40 7.02
CA LYS A 194 28.73 -7.66 8.27
C LYS A 194 28.42 -6.21 8.01
N GLY A 195 27.31 -5.71 8.58
CA GLY A 195 26.96 -4.30 8.58
C GLY A 195 27.72 -3.54 9.66
N ASP A 196 28.11 -2.29 9.36
CA ASP A 196 28.74 -1.40 10.34
C ASP A 196 28.48 0.07 9.96
N PRO A 197 27.54 0.76 10.63
CA PRO A 197 26.47 0.20 11.45
C PRO A 197 25.40 -0.52 10.64
N GLY A 198 24.77 -1.53 11.19
CA GLY A 198 23.64 -2.19 10.55
C GLY A 198 23.55 -3.68 10.85
N PRO A 199 22.52 -4.36 10.35
CA PRO A 199 22.36 -5.78 10.51
C PRO A 199 23.39 -6.58 9.71
N ASP A 200 23.71 -7.78 10.18
CA ASP A 200 24.46 -8.77 9.40
C ASP A 200 23.53 -9.49 8.43
N ALA A 201 24.07 -9.88 7.28
CA ALA A 201 23.33 -10.63 6.27
C ALA A 201 24.09 -11.92 5.91
N THR A 202 23.31 -12.98 5.62
CA THR A 202 23.84 -14.21 5.04
C THR A 202 23.17 -14.44 3.70
N VAL A 203 23.99 -14.58 2.65
CA VAL A 203 23.53 -14.88 1.29
C VAL A 203 23.83 -16.34 0.98
N THR A 204 22.82 -17.07 0.49
CA THR A 204 22.92 -18.48 0.14
C THR A 204 22.37 -18.73 -1.26
N VAL A 205 22.84 -19.80 -1.90
CA VAL A 205 22.29 -20.30 -3.17
C VAL A 205 21.43 -21.53 -2.89
N LYS A 206 20.20 -21.52 -3.38
CA LYS A 206 19.29 -22.66 -3.34
C LYS A 206 18.49 -22.71 -4.63
N ASP A 207 18.41 -23.88 -5.25
CA ASP A 207 17.62 -24.14 -6.48
C ASP A 207 17.91 -23.10 -7.59
N GLY A 208 19.20 -22.75 -7.80
CA GLY A 208 19.63 -21.78 -8.81
C GLY A 208 19.20 -20.33 -8.53
N LYS A 209 18.88 -19.99 -7.28
CA LYS A 209 18.48 -18.64 -6.85
C LYS A 209 19.28 -18.19 -5.64
N LEU A 210 19.51 -16.90 -5.50
CA LEU A 210 20.04 -16.30 -4.28
C LEU A 210 18.94 -16.07 -3.25
N PHE A 211 19.28 -16.28 -2.00
CA PHE A 211 18.46 -15.93 -0.83
C PHE A 211 19.29 -15.11 0.14
N VAL A 212 18.66 -14.15 0.80
CA VAL A 212 19.26 -13.38 1.88
C VAL A 212 18.53 -13.61 3.20
N ALA A 213 19.27 -13.89 4.26
CA ALA A 213 18.79 -13.98 5.64
C ALA A 213 19.46 -12.91 6.51
N GLY A 214 18.87 -12.61 7.67
CA GLY A 214 19.36 -11.62 8.65
C GLY A 214 18.41 -10.44 8.83
N PHE A 215 17.45 -10.24 7.93
CA PHE A 215 16.45 -9.15 8.00
C PHE A 215 15.09 -9.64 8.50
N THR A 216 14.80 -10.91 8.36
CA THR A 216 13.57 -11.60 8.77
C THR A 216 13.88 -12.96 9.36
N ARG A 217 12.85 -13.64 9.90
CA ARG A 217 12.99 -15.03 10.40
C ARG A 217 13.32 -16.01 9.27
N GLU A 218 12.84 -15.76 8.08
CA GLU A 218 13.02 -16.61 6.90
C GLU A 218 13.95 -15.95 5.88
N ALA A 219 14.67 -16.77 5.13
CA ALA A 219 15.49 -16.28 4.04
C ALA A 219 14.62 -15.81 2.87
N ILE A 220 14.92 -14.64 2.33
CA ILE A 220 14.16 -13.98 1.30
C ILE A 220 14.81 -14.24 -0.06
N PRO A 221 14.06 -14.72 -1.06
CA PRO A 221 14.58 -14.89 -2.41
C PRO A 221 14.91 -13.54 -3.06
N LEU A 222 16.03 -13.50 -3.77
CA LEU A 222 16.53 -12.36 -4.51
C LEU A 222 16.30 -12.55 -6.00
N MET A 223 15.77 -11.53 -6.66
CA MET A 223 15.66 -11.46 -8.12
C MET A 223 16.80 -10.59 -8.66
N ALA A 224 17.55 -11.09 -9.64
CA ALA A 224 18.57 -10.31 -10.32
C ALA A 224 17.93 -9.20 -11.19
N LEU A 225 18.39 -7.96 -11.01
CA LEU A 225 18.08 -6.82 -11.88
C LEU A 225 19.15 -6.66 -12.96
N ASP A 226 20.40 -6.90 -12.57
CA ASP A 226 21.59 -7.01 -13.44
C ASP A 226 22.56 -8.04 -12.84
N LYS A 227 23.80 -8.08 -13.33
CA LYS A 227 24.79 -9.06 -12.86
C LYS A 227 25.11 -8.94 -11.37
N THR A 228 25.11 -7.73 -10.82
CA THR A 228 25.54 -7.45 -9.45
C THR A 228 24.42 -6.94 -8.54
N THR A 229 23.33 -6.46 -9.11
CA THR A 229 22.22 -5.83 -8.37
C THR A 229 21.02 -6.75 -8.30
N PHE A 230 20.52 -6.92 -7.09
CA PHE A 230 19.38 -7.82 -6.79
C PHE A 230 18.31 -7.08 -6.00
N ARG A 231 17.08 -7.53 -6.16
CA ARG A 231 15.92 -7.06 -5.42
C ARG A 231 15.34 -8.19 -4.58
N PRO A 232 15.14 -7.99 -3.24
CA PRO A 232 14.37 -8.91 -2.42
C PRO A 232 12.91 -8.97 -2.91
N LEU A 233 12.36 -10.16 -3.10
CA LEU A 233 10.98 -10.30 -3.57
C LEU A 233 9.93 -10.02 -2.48
N ALA A 234 10.32 -10.09 -1.20
CA ALA A 234 9.42 -9.82 -0.07
C ALA A 234 9.16 -8.33 0.16
N PHE A 235 10.07 -7.44 -0.26
CA PHE A 235 10.02 -6.00 0.05
C PHE A 235 10.15 -5.15 -1.20
N GLY A 236 9.31 -4.08 -1.27
CA GLY A 236 9.48 -3.01 -2.25
C GLY A 236 10.58 -2.03 -1.83
N GLY A 237 11.15 -1.31 -2.82
CA GLY A 237 12.07 -0.19 -2.56
C GLY A 237 13.44 -0.54 -1.99
N ILE A 238 13.80 -1.83 -1.91
CA ILE A 238 15.09 -2.31 -1.43
C ILE A 238 15.87 -2.94 -2.57
N THR A 239 17.17 -2.63 -2.67
CA THR A 239 18.11 -3.31 -3.56
C THR A 239 19.38 -3.69 -2.82
N LEU A 240 19.98 -4.81 -3.24
CA LEU A 240 21.29 -5.27 -2.82
C LEU A 240 22.22 -5.21 -4.04
N THR A 241 23.29 -4.44 -3.95
CA THR A 241 24.31 -4.37 -5.01
C THR A 241 25.62 -4.93 -4.47
N PHE A 242 26.10 -6.03 -5.04
CA PHE A 242 27.37 -6.63 -4.64
C PHE A 242 28.54 -5.82 -5.19
N ASN A 243 29.50 -5.54 -4.33
CA ASN A 243 30.75 -4.88 -4.66
C ASN A 243 31.74 -5.95 -5.16
N VAL A 244 32.16 -5.85 -6.41
CA VAL A 244 33.05 -6.82 -7.07
C VAL A 244 34.34 -6.11 -7.47
N GLU A 245 35.46 -6.62 -7.00
CA GLU A 245 36.81 -6.15 -7.33
C GLU A 245 37.59 -7.28 -8.03
N GLY A 246 37.80 -7.13 -9.34
CA GLY A 246 38.26 -8.24 -10.17
C GLY A 246 37.24 -9.40 -10.14
N ASP A 247 37.68 -10.58 -9.71
CA ASP A 247 36.83 -11.77 -9.59
C ASP A 247 36.29 -12.01 -8.16
N LYS A 248 36.57 -11.06 -7.23
CA LYS A 248 36.21 -11.24 -5.81
C LYS A 248 35.07 -10.32 -5.40
N VAL A 249 34.10 -10.89 -4.71
CA VAL A 249 33.03 -10.14 -4.04
C VAL A 249 33.56 -9.66 -2.69
N THR A 250 33.66 -8.34 -2.49
CA THR A 250 34.22 -7.72 -1.27
C THR A 250 33.17 -7.28 -0.28
N GLY A 251 31.93 -7.07 -0.75
CA GLY A 251 30.84 -6.59 0.08
C GLY A 251 29.52 -6.53 -0.65
N VAL A 252 28.52 -5.98 0.03
CA VAL A 252 27.19 -5.67 -0.55
C VAL A 252 26.67 -4.37 0.01
N ALA A 253 26.15 -3.51 -0.87
CA ALA A 253 25.43 -2.30 -0.53
C ALA A 253 23.92 -2.59 -0.49
N LEU A 254 23.29 -2.39 0.65
CA LEU A 254 21.82 -2.42 0.81
C LEU A 254 21.30 -0.98 0.71
N LYS A 255 20.52 -0.71 -0.32
CA LYS A 255 19.87 0.60 -0.53
C LYS A 255 18.39 0.49 -0.20
N GLN A 256 17.91 1.40 0.66
CA GLN A 256 16.49 1.55 1.01
C GLN A 256 16.11 3.03 0.97
N GLY A 257 15.37 3.43 -0.06
CA GLY A 257 15.07 4.83 -0.30
C GLY A 257 16.36 5.67 -0.45
N PRO A 258 16.54 6.75 0.34
CA PRO A 258 17.75 7.56 0.32
C PRO A 258 18.92 6.93 1.09
N ASN A 259 18.69 5.94 1.92
CA ASN A 259 19.68 5.34 2.81
C ASN A 259 20.42 4.19 2.11
N THR A 260 21.73 4.11 2.35
CA THR A 260 22.58 3.00 1.89
C THR A 260 23.42 2.50 3.04
N THR A 261 23.29 1.22 3.35
CA THR A 261 24.13 0.51 4.34
C THR A 261 25.15 -0.33 3.59
N GLN A 262 26.43 -0.11 3.88
CA GLN A 262 27.51 -0.93 3.34
C GLN A 262 27.77 -2.11 4.27
N MET A 263 27.90 -3.31 3.70
CA MET A 263 28.24 -4.51 4.44
C MET A 263 29.50 -5.14 3.83
N LYS A 264 30.48 -5.43 4.66
CA LYS A 264 31.71 -6.09 4.25
C LYS A 264 31.55 -7.59 4.29
N ARG A 265 32.08 -8.29 3.29
CA ARG A 265 32.13 -9.76 3.32
C ARG A 265 33.05 -10.22 4.45
N ILE A 266 32.61 -11.19 5.24
CA ILE A 266 33.37 -11.81 6.33
C ILE A 266 33.52 -13.31 6.09
N GLY A 267 34.75 -13.83 6.24
CA GLY A 267 35.09 -15.23 5.95
C GLY A 267 35.28 -15.48 4.44
N GLU A 268 36.07 -16.46 4.12
CA GLU A 268 36.19 -17.02 2.76
C GLU A 268 34.99 -17.87 2.41
#